data_3de77635bf485d3ce5e4e9c9d68c6507
#
_entry.id   3de77635bf485d3ce5e4e9c9d68c6507
#
_cell.length_a   1.000
_cell.length_b   1.000
_cell.length_c   1.000
_cell.angle_alpha   90.00
_cell.angle_beta   90.00
_cell.angle_gamma   90.00
#
_symmetry.space_group_name_H-M   'P 1'
#
loop_
_entity.id
_entity.type
_entity.pdbx_description
1 polymer ?
#
loop_
_entity_poly.entity_id
_entity_poly.type
_entity_poly.pdbx_seq_one_letter_code
_entity_poly.pdbx_strand_id
1 'polypeptide(L)'
;VIKYRGHLVSRCELFTTKLEMLLPVEVFAANKRFEIEDLVDICRKNCMLVQLSEYLLTDALILNEDRHFGNFGVICDADTFEIKGMAPIYDNGVSLLCYYHVDPRYQASNPDTMLEYATTRYPRLYRDFISGAKEIATSEQLSHLKVLNGFKFDTSGNYNLPKDRVEQLEEIVQIQVDHLLNEAKNCNSRWD
;
A
#
# COMPACT_ATOMS: atom_id res chain seq x y z
N VAL A 1 0.08 -1.79 -18.21
CA VAL A 1 0.21 -0.45 -18.81
C VAL A 1 -0.14 -0.53 -20.28
N ILE A 2 -0.95 0.40 -20.76
CA ILE A 2 -1.33 0.51 -22.19
C ILE A 2 -1.09 1.95 -22.68
N LYS A 3 -1.00 2.12 -24.00
CA LYS A 3 -0.97 3.46 -24.61
C LYS A 3 -2.38 3.85 -25.05
N TYR A 4 -2.88 4.96 -24.52
CA TYR A 4 -4.20 5.50 -24.89
C TYR A 4 -4.07 6.99 -25.24
N ARG A 5 -4.46 7.37 -26.43
CA ARG A 5 -4.36 8.76 -26.98
C ARG A 5 -2.96 9.38 -26.81
N GLY A 6 -1.91 8.56 -26.99
CA GLY A 6 -0.52 9.03 -26.87
C GLY A 6 0.09 8.95 -25.44
N HIS A 7 -0.72 8.75 -24.41
CA HIS A 7 -0.28 8.68 -23.01
C HIS A 7 -0.19 7.24 -22.52
N LEU A 8 0.76 6.98 -21.61
CA LEU A 8 0.81 5.73 -20.85
C LEU A 8 -0.26 5.79 -19.76
N VAL A 9 -1.09 4.75 -19.69
CA VAL A 9 -2.15 4.64 -18.68
C VAL A 9 -2.15 3.25 -18.08
N SER A 10 -2.52 3.14 -16.81
CA SER A 10 -2.86 1.86 -16.22
C SER A 10 -4.32 1.51 -16.55
N ARG A 11 -4.59 0.22 -16.67
CA ARG A 11 -5.93 -0.31 -16.89
C ARG A 11 -6.16 -1.46 -15.92
N CYS A 12 -7.29 -1.44 -15.25
CA CYS A 12 -7.80 -2.56 -14.45
C CYS A 12 -9.21 -2.94 -14.93
N GLU A 13 -9.66 -4.10 -14.53
CA GLU A 13 -11.06 -4.48 -14.69
C GLU A 13 -11.92 -3.73 -13.67
N LEU A 14 -13.18 -3.50 -14.01
CA LEU A 14 -14.14 -2.95 -13.07
C LEU A 14 -14.43 -4.01 -12.00
N PHE A 15 -14.22 -3.66 -10.75
CA PHE A 15 -14.38 -4.56 -9.60
C PHE A 15 -15.71 -4.38 -8.85
N THR A 16 -16.63 -3.58 -9.40
CA THR A 16 -18.00 -3.43 -8.90
C THR A 16 -18.99 -3.86 -9.96
N THR A 17 -20.16 -4.32 -9.53
CA THR A 17 -21.31 -4.64 -10.39
C THR A 17 -22.31 -3.50 -10.39
N LYS A 18 -23.46 -3.67 -11.08
CA LYS A 18 -24.57 -2.69 -11.06
C LYS A 18 -25.27 -2.61 -9.69
N LEU A 19 -25.10 -3.64 -8.86
CA LEU A 19 -25.69 -3.72 -7.51
C LEU A 19 -24.69 -3.35 -6.40
N GLU A 20 -23.54 -2.87 -6.78
CA GLU A 20 -22.44 -2.54 -5.86
C GLU A 20 -21.91 -1.15 -6.14
N MET A 21 -21.48 -0.49 -5.08
CA MET A 21 -20.82 0.79 -5.15
C MET A 21 -19.52 0.79 -4.35
N LEU A 22 -18.54 1.53 -4.84
CA LEU A 22 -17.33 1.85 -4.10
C LEU A 22 -17.56 3.10 -3.25
N LEU A 23 -17.32 3.01 -1.96
CA LEU A 23 -17.32 4.15 -1.04
C LEU A 23 -15.92 4.32 -0.42
N PRO A 24 -15.29 5.48 -0.56
CA PRO A 24 -14.09 5.80 0.21
C PRO A 24 -14.41 5.82 1.70
N VAL A 25 -13.52 5.30 2.55
CA VAL A 25 -13.79 5.21 4.00
C VAL A 25 -13.93 6.56 4.67
N GLU A 26 -13.39 7.63 4.11
CA GLU A 26 -13.56 9.00 4.61
C GLU A 26 -15.03 9.45 4.67
N VAL A 27 -15.92 8.82 3.90
CA VAL A 27 -17.39 9.10 3.95
C VAL A 27 -17.97 8.80 5.32
N PHE A 28 -17.36 7.85 6.06
CA PHE A 28 -17.80 7.49 7.41
C PHE A 28 -17.35 8.48 8.50
N ALA A 29 -16.52 9.48 8.14
CA ALA A 29 -16.07 10.50 9.08
C ALA A 29 -17.19 11.36 9.67
N ALA A 30 -18.34 11.49 8.97
CA ALA A 30 -19.53 12.21 9.44
C ALA A 30 -19.21 13.58 10.06
N ASN A 31 -18.38 14.40 9.41
CA ASN A 31 -17.93 15.73 9.84
C ASN A 31 -17.00 15.78 11.08
N LYS A 32 -16.47 14.66 11.53
CA LYS A 32 -15.41 14.60 12.54
C LYS A 32 -14.06 14.32 11.89
N ARG A 33 -12.98 14.60 12.62
CA ARG A 33 -11.66 14.14 12.22
C ARG A 33 -11.65 12.61 12.24
N PHE A 34 -11.27 12.00 11.13
CA PHE A 34 -11.17 10.55 10.96
C PHE A 34 -9.72 10.14 11.17
N GLU A 35 -9.48 9.16 12.05
CA GLU A 35 -8.17 8.66 12.40
C GLU A 35 -8.03 7.19 11.99
N ILE A 36 -6.81 6.65 12.03
CA ILE A 36 -6.56 5.25 11.64
C ILE A 36 -7.30 4.26 12.56
N GLU A 37 -7.48 4.61 13.82
CA GLU A 37 -8.24 3.84 14.80
C GLU A 37 -9.71 3.70 14.41
N ASP A 38 -10.32 4.75 13.85
CA ASP A 38 -11.70 4.71 13.34
C ASP A 38 -11.82 3.69 12.18
N LEU A 39 -10.81 3.65 11.29
CA LEU A 39 -10.76 2.67 10.20
C LEU A 39 -10.61 1.25 10.72
N VAL A 40 -9.71 1.04 11.68
CA VAL A 40 -9.52 -0.26 12.35
C VAL A 40 -10.83 -0.73 12.99
N ASP A 41 -11.56 0.16 13.66
CA ASP A 41 -12.85 -0.17 14.28
C ASP A 41 -13.94 -0.52 13.27
N ILE A 42 -14.00 0.19 12.13
CA ILE A 42 -14.90 -0.17 11.04
C ILE A 42 -14.55 -1.56 10.49
N CYS A 43 -13.27 -1.82 10.24
CA CYS A 43 -12.81 -3.10 9.72
C CYS A 43 -13.06 -4.24 10.72
N ARG A 44 -12.86 -4.01 12.01
CA ARG A 44 -13.13 -5.00 13.06
C ARG A 44 -14.62 -5.35 13.11
N LYS A 45 -15.51 -4.36 13.11
CA LYS A 45 -16.97 -4.55 13.16
C LYS A 45 -17.51 -5.31 11.94
N ASN A 46 -16.85 -5.21 10.80
CA ASN A 46 -17.26 -5.82 9.54
C ASN A 46 -16.39 -7.02 9.14
N CYS A 47 -15.56 -7.59 10.03
CA CYS A 47 -14.68 -8.74 9.77
C CYS A 47 -13.69 -8.51 8.61
N MET A 48 -13.18 -7.27 8.44
CA MET A 48 -12.31 -6.88 7.34
C MET A 48 -10.85 -6.60 7.76
N LEU A 49 -10.44 -6.95 8.99
CA LEU A 49 -9.07 -6.66 9.46
C LEU A 49 -8.00 -7.34 8.61
N VAL A 50 -8.24 -8.56 8.12
CA VAL A 50 -7.32 -9.25 7.21
C VAL A 50 -7.13 -8.45 5.92
N GLN A 51 -8.19 -7.94 5.34
CA GLN A 51 -8.12 -7.11 4.13
C GLN A 51 -7.43 -5.76 4.41
N LEU A 52 -7.67 -5.14 5.56
CA LEU A 52 -6.97 -3.92 5.96
C LEU A 52 -5.46 -4.18 6.09
N SER A 53 -5.06 -5.29 6.71
CA SER A 53 -3.64 -5.62 6.83
C SER A 53 -2.97 -5.85 5.47
N GLU A 54 -3.68 -6.38 4.47
CA GLU A 54 -3.18 -6.51 3.10
C GLU A 54 -2.85 -5.15 2.46
N TYR A 55 -3.69 -4.12 2.71
CA TYR A 55 -3.38 -2.76 2.29
C TYR A 55 -2.08 -2.26 2.92
N LEU A 56 -1.94 -2.39 4.26
CA LEU A 56 -0.79 -1.87 4.98
C LEU A 56 0.50 -2.67 4.66
N LEU A 57 0.41 -3.98 4.49
CA LEU A 57 1.52 -4.82 4.03
C LEU A 57 1.97 -4.42 2.62
N THR A 58 1.01 -4.19 1.72
CA THR A 58 1.33 -3.73 0.36
C THR A 58 2.00 -2.37 0.40
N ASP A 59 1.47 -1.40 1.15
CA ASP A 59 2.06 -0.07 1.28
C ASP A 59 3.48 -0.13 1.88
N ALA A 60 3.73 -1.03 2.82
CA ALA A 60 5.05 -1.25 3.40
C ALA A 60 6.04 -1.83 2.38
N LEU A 61 5.60 -2.78 1.56
CA LEU A 61 6.45 -3.41 0.53
C LEU A 61 6.85 -2.45 -0.57
N ILE A 62 5.93 -1.57 -0.99
CA ILE A 62 6.14 -0.66 -2.12
C ILE A 62 6.44 0.78 -1.68
N LEU A 63 6.54 1.05 -0.38
CA LEU A 63 6.73 2.38 0.20
C LEU A 63 5.72 3.41 -0.33
N ASN A 64 4.43 3.12 -0.20
CA ASN A 64 3.36 4.02 -0.65
C ASN A 64 3.18 5.19 0.33
N GLU A 65 3.69 6.37 -0.03
CA GLU A 65 3.70 7.55 0.82
C GLU A 65 2.35 8.30 0.86
N ASP A 66 1.45 8.03 -0.07
CA ASP A 66 0.20 8.80 -0.22
C ASP A 66 -1.08 8.00 0.09
N ARG A 67 -0.97 6.92 0.88
CA ARG A 67 -2.17 6.25 1.38
C ARG A 67 -2.91 7.16 2.35
N HIS A 68 -4.04 7.69 1.94
CA HIS A 68 -4.97 8.49 2.74
C HIS A 68 -6.36 7.83 2.76
N PHE A 69 -7.28 8.33 3.60
CA PHE A 69 -8.58 7.68 3.78
C PHE A 69 -9.45 7.65 2.51
N GLY A 70 -9.24 8.54 1.55
CA GLY A 70 -9.85 8.46 0.22
C GLY A 70 -9.34 7.30 -0.64
N ASN A 71 -8.17 6.73 -0.30
CA ASN A 71 -7.53 5.61 -1.00
C ASN A 71 -7.77 4.26 -0.30
N PHE A 72 -8.56 4.23 0.77
CA PHE A 72 -9.21 3.04 1.29
C PHE A 72 -10.66 3.03 0.85
N GLY A 73 -11.11 1.93 0.26
CA GLY A 73 -12.48 1.81 -0.18
C GLY A 73 -13.16 0.58 0.41
N VAL A 74 -14.47 0.69 0.56
CA VAL A 74 -15.34 -0.45 0.84
C VAL A 74 -16.30 -0.65 -0.32
N ILE A 75 -16.62 -1.90 -0.60
CA ILE A 75 -17.68 -2.28 -1.52
C ILE A 75 -18.95 -2.42 -0.71
N CYS A 76 -19.97 -1.68 -1.09
CA CYS A 76 -21.29 -1.72 -0.47
C CYS A 76 -22.35 -2.16 -1.48
N ASP A 77 -23.43 -2.72 -0.97
CA ASP A 77 -24.65 -2.89 -1.72
C ASP A 77 -25.21 -1.50 -2.10
N ALA A 78 -25.62 -1.31 -3.36
CA ALA A 78 -26.03 -0.01 -3.86
C ALA A 78 -27.38 0.47 -3.32
N ASP A 79 -28.26 -0.44 -2.88
CA ASP A 79 -29.60 -0.15 -2.40
C ASP A 79 -29.64 -0.07 -0.86
N THR A 80 -28.92 -0.98 -0.18
CA THR A 80 -28.98 -1.10 1.30
C THR A 80 -27.81 -0.42 2.00
N PHE A 81 -26.74 -0.09 1.30
CA PHE A 81 -25.47 0.41 1.82
C PHE A 81 -24.75 -0.57 2.76
N GLU A 82 -25.16 -1.84 2.78
CA GLU A 82 -24.49 -2.87 3.55
C GLU A 82 -23.06 -3.09 3.03
N ILE A 83 -22.08 -3.05 3.94
CA ILE A 83 -20.68 -3.28 3.60
C ILE A 83 -20.46 -4.76 3.28
N LYS A 84 -19.94 -5.07 2.10
CA LYS A 84 -19.61 -6.42 1.62
C LYS A 84 -18.14 -6.79 1.83
N GLY A 85 -17.25 -5.81 1.91
CA GLY A 85 -15.82 -6.00 2.08
C GLY A 85 -15.02 -4.77 1.72
N MET A 86 -13.71 -4.83 1.88
CA MET A 86 -12.84 -3.80 1.34
C MET A 86 -12.74 -3.91 -0.19
N ALA A 87 -12.54 -2.78 -0.85
CA ALA A 87 -12.23 -2.75 -2.26
C ALA A 87 -10.86 -3.39 -2.54
N PRO A 88 -10.54 -3.82 -3.76
CA PRO A 88 -9.17 -4.10 -4.15
C PRO A 88 -8.28 -2.88 -3.93
N ILE A 89 -6.98 -3.11 -3.65
CA ILE A 89 -6.01 -2.03 -3.43
C ILE A 89 -5.90 -1.18 -4.71
N TYR A 90 -6.08 0.13 -4.58
CA TYR A 90 -6.00 1.08 -5.68
C TYR A 90 -5.19 2.32 -5.28
N ASP A 91 -4.88 3.16 -6.27
CA ASP A 91 -4.15 4.42 -6.12
C ASP A 91 -2.79 4.26 -5.43
N ASN A 92 -1.92 3.46 -6.06
CA ASN A 92 -0.55 3.25 -5.63
C ASN A 92 0.45 4.12 -6.43
N GLY A 93 0.00 5.27 -6.96
CA GLY A 93 0.80 6.11 -7.85
C GLY A 93 2.02 6.73 -7.19
N VAL A 94 1.97 6.93 -5.87
CA VAL A 94 3.08 7.50 -5.07
C VAL A 94 3.81 6.37 -4.32
N SER A 95 4.36 5.42 -5.07
CA SER A 95 5.04 4.24 -4.54
C SER A 95 6.37 4.01 -5.24
N LEU A 96 7.16 3.08 -4.74
CA LEU A 96 8.44 2.66 -5.33
C LEU A 96 9.35 3.86 -5.65
N LEU A 97 9.37 4.82 -4.73
CA LEU A 97 10.21 6.02 -4.81
C LEU A 97 10.03 6.79 -6.13
N CYS A 98 8.78 6.95 -6.58
CA CYS A 98 8.48 7.56 -7.88
C CYS A 98 9.06 8.98 -8.03
N TYR A 99 9.26 9.71 -6.92
CA TYR A 99 9.83 11.06 -6.90
C TYR A 99 11.34 11.13 -6.75
N TYR A 100 12.04 9.99 -6.64
CA TYR A 100 13.49 9.95 -6.39
C TYR A 100 14.31 10.84 -7.32
N HIS A 101 13.99 10.85 -8.63
CA HIS A 101 14.72 11.66 -9.62
C HIS A 101 14.15 13.05 -9.86
N VAL A 102 12.97 13.37 -9.32
CA VAL A 102 12.27 14.64 -9.58
C VAL A 102 12.06 15.49 -8.33
N ASP A 103 12.33 14.95 -7.14
CA ASP A 103 12.23 15.69 -5.89
C ASP A 103 13.40 16.70 -5.77
N PRO A 104 13.14 18.01 -5.73
CA PRO A 104 14.19 19.02 -5.55
C PRO A 104 14.99 18.86 -4.26
N ARG A 105 14.38 18.29 -3.20
CA ARG A 105 15.05 18.01 -1.91
C ARG A 105 16.10 16.91 -2.08
N TYR A 106 15.82 15.92 -2.91
CA TYR A 106 16.80 14.90 -3.25
C TYR A 106 18.01 15.51 -3.95
N GLN A 107 17.79 16.41 -4.94
CA GLN A 107 18.87 17.08 -5.66
C GLN A 107 19.67 18.04 -4.77
N ALA A 108 19.02 18.64 -3.77
CA ALA A 108 19.66 19.61 -2.86
C ALA A 108 20.41 18.94 -1.69
N SER A 109 19.93 17.82 -1.18
CA SER A 109 20.49 17.12 -0.02
C SER A 109 21.42 15.95 -0.36
N ASN A 110 21.48 15.59 -1.65
CA ASN A 110 22.38 14.57 -2.19
C ASN A 110 22.43 13.25 -1.39
N PRO A 111 21.31 12.55 -1.19
CA PRO A 111 21.42 11.17 -0.76
C PRO A 111 22.08 10.41 -1.92
N ASP A 112 23.21 9.78 -1.63
CA ASP A 112 24.06 9.16 -2.65
C ASP A 112 23.41 7.94 -3.31
N THR A 113 22.33 7.41 -2.70
CA THR A 113 21.68 6.20 -3.21
C THR A 113 20.15 6.25 -3.05
N MET A 114 19.47 5.49 -3.90
CA MET A 114 18.04 5.26 -3.78
C MET A 114 17.66 4.52 -2.48
N LEU A 115 18.57 3.68 -1.98
CA LEU A 115 18.42 3.01 -0.68
C LEU A 115 18.38 4.01 0.48
N GLU A 116 19.29 4.97 0.50
CA GLU A 116 19.28 6.04 1.50
C GLU A 116 17.99 6.87 1.40
N TYR A 117 17.55 7.22 0.20
CA TYR A 117 16.28 7.91 0.00
C TYR A 117 15.09 7.09 0.54
N ALA A 118 15.09 5.77 0.35
CA ALA A 118 14.06 4.88 0.86
C ALA A 118 13.92 4.95 2.40
N THR A 119 15.04 5.07 3.13
CA THR A 119 15.03 5.17 4.61
C THR A 119 14.37 6.44 5.14
N THR A 120 14.22 7.47 4.30
CA THR A 120 13.60 8.74 4.67
C THR A 120 12.10 8.78 4.38
N ARG A 121 11.54 7.72 3.80
CA ARG A 121 10.12 7.65 3.44
C ARG A 121 9.29 7.19 4.61
N TYR A 122 8.09 7.74 4.73
CA TYR A 122 7.15 7.42 5.80
C TYR A 122 5.70 7.45 5.26
N PRO A 123 4.80 6.66 5.83
CA PRO A 123 3.40 6.66 5.46
C PRO A 123 2.68 7.89 5.99
N ARG A 124 1.59 8.25 5.34
CA ARG A 124 0.82 9.46 5.67
C ARG A 124 -0.04 9.33 6.92
N LEU A 125 -0.53 8.12 7.23
CA LEU A 125 -1.55 7.90 8.26
C LEU A 125 -1.04 7.27 9.56
N TYR A 126 0.17 6.71 9.54
CA TYR A 126 0.75 6.00 10.69
C TYR A 126 2.25 6.27 10.79
N ARG A 127 2.87 5.87 11.88
CA ARG A 127 4.21 6.30 12.25
C ARG A 127 5.30 5.85 11.27
N ASP A 128 5.27 4.60 10.87
CA ASP A 128 6.21 4.00 9.93
C ASP A 128 5.58 2.78 9.25
N PHE A 129 6.12 2.42 8.08
CA PHE A 129 5.56 1.35 7.24
C PHE A 129 5.55 -0.02 7.91
N ILE A 130 6.62 -0.36 8.62
CA ILE A 130 6.82 -1.71 9.15
C ILE A 130 5.96 -1.93 10.39
N SER A 131 6.03 -1.03 11.38
CA SER A 131 5.22 -1.17 12.60
C SER A 131 3.73 -1.09 12.29
N GLY A 132 3.29 -0.15 11.45
CA GLY A 132 1.89 -0.02 11.08
C GLY A 132 1.31 -1.27 10.40
N ALA A 133 2.06 -1.89 9.49
CA ALA A 133 1.63 -3.14 8.86
C ALA A 133 1.59 -4.32 9.86
N LYS A 134 2.62 -4.47 10.70
CA LYS A 134 2.73 -5.56 11.67
C LYS A 134 1.70 -5.50 12.78
N GLU A 135 1.26 -4.32 13.15
CA GLU A 135 0.29 -4.12 14.22
C GLU A 135 -1.06 -4.81 13.93
N ILE A 136 -1.39 -4.98 12.63
CA ILE A 136 -2.68 -5.55 12.19
C ILE A 136 -2.50 -6.90 11.50
N ALA A 137 -1.32 -7.16 10.90
CA ALA A 137 -1.08 -8.35 10.11
C ALA A 137 -1.06 -9.62 10.97
N THR A 138 -1.67 -10.68 10.47
CA THR A 138 -1.61 -12.00 11.09
C THR A 138 -0.24 -12.66 10.85
N SER A 139 0.14 -13.60 11.74
CA SER A 139 1.36 -14.39 11.57
C SER A 139 1.36 -15.19 10.26
N GLU A 140 0.19 -15.62 9.78
CA GLU A 140 0.03 -16.30 8.51
C GLU A 140 0.35 -15.36 7.34
N GLN A 141 -0.22 -14.15 7.31
CA GLN A 141 0.06 -13.15 6.28
C GLN A 141 1.55 -12.78 6.25
N LEU A 142 2.17 -12.55 7.42
CA LEU A 142 3.60 -12.30 7.48
C LEU A 142 4.41 -13.49 6.94
N SER A 143 4.03 -14.73 7.28
CA SER A 143 4.73 -15.92 6.78
C SER A 143 4.64 -16.07 5.27
N HIS A 144 3.54 -15.65 4.66
CA HIS A 144 3.34 -15.68 3.20
C HIS A 144 4.28 -14.73 2.46
N LEU A 145 4.79 -13.68 3.09
CA LEU A 145 5.76 -12.77 2.46
C LEU A 145 7.05 -13.47 2.03
N LYS A 146 7.34 -14.66 2.54
CA LYS A 146 8.48 -15.47 2.10
C LYS A 146 8.44 -15.81 0.60
N VAL A 147 7.27 -15.81 -0.01
CA VAL A 147 7.13 -16.00 -1.47
C VAL A 147 7.82 -14.90 -2.27
N LEU A 148 8.02 -13.73 -1.66
CA LEU A 148 8.72 -12.61 -2.26
C LEU A 148 10.24 -12.66 -2.11
N ASN A 149 10.80 -13.69 -1.47
CA ASN A 149 12.25 -13.87 -1.40
C ASN A 149 12.82 -14.01 -2.81
N GLY A 150 13.75 -13.12 -3.17
CA GLY A 150 14.32 -13.06 -4.52
C GLY A 150 13.35 -12.53 -5.58
N PHE A 151 12.36 -11.75 -5.17
CA PHE A 151 11.39 -11.09 -6.06
C PHE A 151 12.09 -10.36 -7.21
N LYS A 152 11.53 -10.49 -8.40
CA LYS A 152 11.97 -9.79 -9.61
C LYS A 152 10.78 -9.21 -10.35
N PHE A 153 10.95 -7.97 -10.84
CA PHE A 153 9.95 -7.37 -11.72
C PHE A 153 9.94 -8.05 -13.08
N ASP A 154 8.75 -8.25 -13.63
CA ASP A 154 8.63 -8.66 -15.04
C ASP A 154 8.97 -7.48 -15.95
N THR A 155 10.07 -7.61 -16.66
CA THR A 155 10.58 -6.62 -17.61
C THR A 155 10.35 -7.03 -19.08
N SER A 156 9.50 -8.01 -19.34
CA SER A 156 9.15 -8.46 -20.71
C SER A 156 8.30 -7.45 -21.50
N GLY A 157 7.73 -6.44 -20.81
CA GLY A 157 6.89 -5.42 -21.42
C GLY A 157 7.64 -4.39 -22.24
N ASN A 158 6.90 -3.60 -23.04
CA ASN A 158 7.46 -2.56 -23.92
C ASN A 158 7.82 -1.24 -23.20
N TYR A 159 7.47 -1.10 -21.92
CA TYR A 159 7.60 0.15 -21.16
C TYR A 159 8.23 -0.14 -19.81
N ASN A 160 9.55 -0.35 -19.82
CA ASN A 160 10.31 -0.67 -18.63
C ASN A 160 11.09 0.53 -18.11
N LEU A 161 11.34 0.55 -16.81
CA LEU A 161 12.33 1.44 -16.20
C LEU A 161 13.75 1.03 -16.65
N PRO A 162 14.74 1.94 -16.54
CA PRO A 162 16.15 1.57 -16.71
C PRO A 162 16.52 0.39 -15.80
N LYS A 163 17.40 -0.48 -16.28
CA LYS A 163 17.75 -1.76 -15.63
C LYS A 163 18.29 -1.53 -14.21
N ASP A 164 19.20 -0.59 -14.06
CA ASP A 164 19.80 -0.19 -12.77
C ASP A 164 18.76 0.25 -11.76
N ARG A 165 17.73 0.99 -12.20
CA ARG A 165 16.61 1.39 -11.35
C ARG A 165 15.74 0.20 -10.93
N VAL A 166 15.47 -0.73 -11.85
CA VAL A 166 14.72 -1.96 -11.55
C VAL A 166 15.43 -2.76 -10.47
N GLU A 167 16.76 -2.98 -10.64
CA GLU A 167 17.58 -3.73 -9.68
C GLU A 167 17.56 -3.09 -8.28
N GLN A 168 17.65 -1.76 -8.18
CA GLN A 168 17.57 -1.06 -6.90
C GLN A 168 16.17 -1.16 -6.25
N LEU A 169 15.10 -1.10 -7.03
CA LEU A 169 13.74 -1.29 -6.51
C LEU A 169 13.50 -2.73 -6.02
N GLU A 170 14.06 -3.73 -6.71
CA GLU A 170 14.04 -5.13 -6.27
C GLU A 170 14.75 -5.32 -4.93
N GLU A 171 15.90 -4.67 -4.75
CA GLU A 171 16.64 -4.68 -3.49
C GLU A 171 15.83 -4.03 -2.37
N ILE A 172 15.18 -2.89 -2.64
CA ILE A 172 14.32 -2.22 -1.66
C ILE A 172 13.15 -3.10 -1.24
N VAL A 173 12.46 -3.74 -2.20
CA VAL A 173 11.37 -4.68 -1.88
C VAL A 173 11.89 -5.82 -1.00
N GLN A 174 13.07 -6.37 -1.29
CA GLN A 174 13.65 -7.44 -0.48
C GLN A 174 13.97 -6.94 0.95
N ILE A 175 14.51 -5.75 1.11
CA ILE A 175 14.76 -5.14 2.44
C ILE A 175 13.44 -4.99 3.22
N GLN A 176 12.36 -4.54 2.58
CA GLN A 176 11.06 -4.42 3.24
C GLN A 176 10.50 -5.79 3.65
N VAL A 177 10.64 -6.80 2.80
CA VAL A 177 10.30 -8.19 3.14
C VAL A 177 11.07 -8.65 4.38
N ASP A 178 12.37 -8.46 4.41
CA ASP A 178 13.23 -8.87 5.52
C ASP A 178 12.85 -8.15 6.82
N HIS A 179 12.56 -6.85 6.78
CA HIS A 179 12.08 -6.09 7.93
C HIS A 179 10.73 -6.61 8.44
N LEU A 180 9.79 -6.90 7.54
CA LEU A 180 8.49 -7.46 7.89
C LEU A 180 8.61 -8.86 8.51
N LEU A 181 9.55 -9.69 8.05
CA LEU A 181 9.75 -11.04 8.55
C LEU A 181 10.54 -11.08 9.88
N ASN A 182 11.60 -10.27 10.02
CA ASN A 182 12.55 -10.38 11.13
C ASN A 182 12.08 -9.80 12.46
N GLU A 183 11.22 -8.78 12.44
CA GLU A 183 10.67 -8.19 13.67
C GLU A 183 9.40 -8.88 14.19
N ALA A 184 8.92 -9.93 13.53
CA ALA A 184 7.69 -10.64 13.89
C ALA A 184 7.71 -11.29 15.30
N LYS A 185 8.85 -11.26 16.01
CA LYS A 185 9.01 -11.95 17.30
C LYS A 185 8.56 -11.13 18.54
N ASN A 186 8.20 -9.87 18.41
CA ASN A 186 7.93 -8.98 19.56
C ASN A 186 6.56 -8.28 19.55
N CYS A 187 5.64 -8.63 18.66
CA CYS A 187 4.34 -7.99 18.63
C CYS A 187 3.31 -8.78 19.47
N ASN A 188 3.12 -8.36 20.71
CA ASN A 188 1.81 -8.49 21.35
C ASN A 188 0.91 -7.47 20.68
N SER A 189 -0.08 -7.92 19.92
CA SER A 189 -0.95 -7.01 19.17
C SER A 189 -1.66 -6.05 20.13
N ARG A 190 -1.58 -4.76 19.86
CA ARG A 190 -2.30 -3.70 20.57
C ARG A 190 -3.82 -3.77 20.33
N TRP A 191 -4.26 -4.68 19.45
CA TRP A 191 -5.61 -4.75 18.91
C TRP A 191 -6.35 -6.06 19.19
N ASP A 192 -5.83 -6.94 20.10
CA ASP A 192 -6.53 -8.14 20.57
C ASP A 192 -7.71 -7.82 21.49
#